data_64b8910f8796878a40b800137d9e4979
#
_entry.id   64b8910f8796878a40b800137d9e4979
#
_cell.length_a   1.000
_cell.length_b   1.000
_cell.length_c   1.000
_cell.angle_alpha   90.00
_cell.angle_beta   90.00
_cell.angle_gamma   90.00
#
_symmetry.space_group_name_H-M   'P 1'
#
loop_
_entity.id
_entity.type
_entity.pdbx_description
1 polymer ?
#
loop_
_entity_poly.entity_id
_entity_poly.type
_entity_poly.pdbx_seq_one_letter_code
_entity_poly.pdbx_strand_id
1 'polypeptide(L)'
;MTLPEKPSSEKPWHIVRQSKVHGNGVFAARKIPEGTRIIEYGGKTISAKEADRRHPTNPDDPFHTFFFSLSSGKVIDGNDHGNEARWINHACEPNCESSEGKGGKRVYILAKREIKRGEELKYDYGLIIDD
;
A
#
# COMPACT_ATOMS: atom_id res chain seq x y z
N MET A 1 -5.45 -10.10 -33.56
CA MET A 1 -5.86 -10.51 -32.77
C MET A 1 -5.52 -9.91 -31.76
N THR A 2 -5.78 -9.86 -31.24
CA THR A 2 -5.59 -9.29 -30.27
C THR A 2 -5.18 -9.93 -29.31
N LEU A 3 -4.50 -9.61 -28.81
CA LEU A 3 -4.10 -10.05 -27.83
C LEU A 3 -4.75 -10.00 -26.88
N PRO A 4 -4.72 -10.52 -26.30
CA PRO A 4 -5.35 -10.72 -25.28
C PRO A 4 -5.21 -9.70 -24.51
N GLU A 5 -5.81 -9.15 -24.58
CA GLU A 5 -5.86 -8.39 -23.87
C GLU A 5 -5.84 -8.72 -22.66
N LYS A 6 -5.66 -7.97 -21.94
CA LYS A 6 -5.52 -8.25 -20.68
C LYS A 6 -6.75 -8.68 -20.15
N PRO A 7 -6.73 -9.72 -19.44
CA PRO A 7 -7.89 -10.27 -18.83
C PRO A 7 -8.46 -9.26 -17.88
N SER A 8 -9.66 -9.47 -17.46
CA SER A 8 -10.29 -8.60 -16.51
C SER A 8 -9.49 -8.51 -15.22
N SER A 9 -8.67 -9.52 -14.95
CA SER A 9 -7.80 -9.46 -13.78
C SER A 9 -6.83 -8.31 -13.84
N GLU A 10 -6.69 -7.70 -15.01
CA GLU A 10 -5.82 -6.57 -15.08
C GLU A 10 -6.51 -5.27 -14.84
N LYS A 11 -7.79 -5.28 -14.66
CA LYS A 11 -8.45 -4.10 -14.16
C LYS A 11 -8.01 -3.91 -12.72
N PRO A 12 -7.61 -2.72 -12.36
CA PRO A 12 -7.18 -2.51 -10.99
C PRO A 12 -8.31 -2.76 -10.00
N TRP A 13 -7.94 -3.23 -8.84
CA TRP A 13 -8.89 -3.41 -7.74
C TRP A 13 -9.20 -2.10 -7.06
N HIS A 14 -8.43 -1.05 -7.33
CA HIS A 14 -8.46 0.18 -6.56
C HIS A 14 -8.62 1.40 -7.45
N ILE A 15 -9.06 2.48 -6.83
CA ILE A 15 -9.12 3.78 -7.46
C ILE A 15 -8.71 4.82 -6.42
N VAL A 16 -8.01 5.86 -6.86
CA VAL A 16 -7.59 6.94 -5.97
C VAL A 16 -8.64 8.03 -5.97
N ARG A 17 -9.01 8.51 -4.80
CA ARG A 17 -9.95 9.60 -4.63
C ARG A 17 -9.54 10.43 -3.44
N GLN A 18 -10.16 11.58 -3.29
CA GLN A 18 -9.97 12.38 -2.09
C GLN A 18 -10.59 11.63 -0.91
N SER A 19 -9.83 11.53 0.18
CA SER A 19 -10.26 10.79 1.36
C SER A 19 -10.82 11.74 2.39
N LYS A 20 -11.79 11.29 3.16
CA LYS A 20 -12.28 12.05 4.31
C LYS A 20 -11.31 11.94 5.47
N VAL A 21 -10.41 10.97 5.43
CA VAL A 21 -9.44 10.78 6.51
C VAL A 21 -8.27 11.73 6.33
N HIS A 22 -7.65 11.72 5.16
CA HIS A 22 -6.48 12.55 4.93
C HIS A 22 -6.14 12.55 3.45
N GLY A 23 -6.12 13.74 2.85
CA GLY A 23 -5.67 13.95 1.48
C GLY A 23 -6.26 12.95 0.49
N ASN A 24 -5.39 12.34 -0.30
CA ASN A 24 -5.80 11.29 -1.21
C ASN A 24 -5.98 9.98 -0.44
N GLY A 25 -6.85 9.14 -0.95
CA GLY A 25 -7.03 7.81 -0.41
C GLY A 25 -7.21 6.82 -1.54
N VAL A 26 -7.19 5.54 -1.21
CA VAL A 26 -7.36 4.47 -2.18
C VAL A 26 -8.62 3.73 -1.81
N PHE A 27 -9.49 3.52 -2.79
CA PHE A 27 -10.81 2.95 -2.55
C PHE A 27 -10.98 1.70 -3.41
N ALA A 28 -11.84 0.81 -2.97
CA ALA A 28 -12.16 -0.38 -3.76
C ALA A 28 -12.92 0.04 -5.01
N ALA A 29 -12.37 -0.29 -6.17
CA ALA A 29 -13.02 0.02 -7.44
C ALA A 29 -14.13 -0.97 -7.75
N ARG A 30 -14.12 -2.10 -7.05
CA ARG A 30 -15.10 -3.16 -7.19
C ARG A 30 -15.00 -4.03 -5.95
N LYS A 31 -15.92 -4.98 -5.81
CA LYS A 31 -15.88 -5.89 -4.68
C LYS A 31 -14.57 -6.68 -4.71
N ILE A 32 -13.89 -6.73 -3.58
CA ILE A 32 -12.60 -7.40 -3.46
C ILE A 32 -12.74 -8.59 -2.52
N PRO A 33 -12.53 -9.82 -3.00
CA PRO A 33 -12.61 -10.99 -2.12
C PRO A 33 -11.49 -10.99 -1.08
N GLU A 34 -11.77 -11.60 0.05
CA GLU A 34 -10.77 -11.79 1.10
C GLU A 34 -9.54 -12.49 0.53
N GLY A 35 -8.37 -12.05 0.93
CA GLY A 35 -7.12 -12.67 0.49
C GLY A 35 -6.58 -12.17 -0.83
N THR A 36 -7.34 -11.29 -1.51
CA THR A 36 -6.88 -10.76 -2.79
C THR A 36 -5.64 -9.91 -2.59
N ARG A 37 -4.63 -10.15 -3.42
CA ARG A 37 -3.46 -9.27 -3.49
C ARG A 37 -3.88 -8.07 -4.33
N ILE A 38 -4.06 -6.94 -3.68
CA ILE A 38 -4.65 -5.77 -4.32
C ILE A 38 -3.62 -4.99 -5.12
N ILE A 39 -2.49 -4.71 -4.51
CA ILE A 39 -1.46 -3.86 -5.11
C ILE A 39 -0.15 -4.09 -4.38
N GLU A 40 0.96 -3.93 -5.08
CA GLU A 40 2.27 -3.94 -4.45
C GLU A 40 2.58 -2.53 -3.96
N TYR A 41 3.20 -2.41 -2.79
CA TYR A 41 3.66 -1.11 -2.32
C TYR A 41 4.95 -0.80 -3.06
N GLY A 42 4.86 0.07 -4.05
CA GLY A 42 5.97 0.40 -4.92
C GLY A 42 6.89 1.43 -4.32
N GLY A 43 8.13 1.41 -4.78
CA GLY A 43 9.11 2.40 -4.38
C GLY A 43 10.49 1.81 -4.37
N LYS A 44 11.48 2.67 -4.14
CA LYS A 44 12.86 2.23 -4.08
C LYS A 44 13.19 1.76 -2.68
N THR A 45 13.81 0.61 -2.57
CA THR A 45 14.26 0.11 -1.27
C THR A 45 15.57 0.76 -0.91
N ILE A 46 15.64 1.37 0.26
CA ILE A 46 16.80 2.10 0.74
C ILE A 46 17.12 1.65 2.15
N SER A 47 18.31 2.00 2.63
CA SER A 47 18.69 1.68 4.00
C SER A 47 17.97 2.60 4.97
N ALA A 48 17.88 2.18 6.23
CA ALA A 48 17.32 3.03 7.28
C ALA A 48 18.07 4.34 7.40
N LYS A 49 19.39 4.29 7.24
CA LYS A 49 20.21 5.48 7.30
C LYS A 49 19.90 6.44 6.16
N GLU A 50 19.70 5.91 4.96
CA GLU A 50 19.34 6.73 3.82
C GLU A 50 17.94 7.30 4.00
N ALA A 51 17.02 6.54 4.59
CA ALA A 51 15.68 7.02 4.85
C ALA A 51 15.73 8.22 5.80
N ASP A 52 16.53 8.13 6.86
CA ASP A 52 16.66 9.25 7.79
C ASP A 52 17.20 10.49 7.10
N ARG A 53 18.14 10.28 6.19
CA ARG A 53 18.73 11.41 5.48
C ARG A 53 17.75 12.06 4.51
N ARG A 54 16.93 11.25 3.85
CA ARG A 54 15.98 11.75 2.84
C ARG A 54 14.82 12.47 3.45
N HIS A 55 14.43 12.01 4.66
CA HIS A 55 13.16 12.42 5.16
C HIS A 55 13.18 12.80 6.58
N PRO A 56 13.43 14.01 6.83
CA PRO A 56 13.15 14.52 8.15
C PRO A 56 11.66 14.42 8.37
N THR A 57 11.30 14.06 9.55
CA THR A 57 9.91 13.96 9.93
C THR A 57 9.22 15.28 9.62
N ASN A 58 8.07 15.21 8.99
CA ASN A 58 7.25 16.39 8.77
C ASN A 58 6.42 16.62 10.03
N PRO A 59 6.70 17.65 10.80
CA PRO A 59 5.97 17.87 12.04
C PRO A 59 4.50 18.19 11.81
N ASP A 60 4.14 18.67 10.63
CA ASP A 60 2.76 18.98 10.34
C ASP A 60 1.96 17.75 9.98
N ASP A 61 2.64 16.66 9.62
CA ASP A 61 1.96 15.45 9.20
C ASP A 61 2.85 14.25 9.47
N PRO A 62 3.06 13.92 10.74
CA PRO A 62 3.99 12.87 11.11
C PRO A 62 3.57 11.48 10.67
N PHE A 63 2.30 11.29 10.33
CA PHE A 63 1.81 9.97 9.94
C PHE A 63 1.72 9.78 8.45
N HIS A 64 1.95 10.82 7.67
CA HIS A 64 1.79 10.71 6.24
C HIS A 64 3.16 10.69 5.58
N THR A 65 3.94 9.70 5.94
CA THR A 65 5.19 9.45 5.26
C THR A 65 4.91 8.40 4.21
N PHE A 66 5.68 8.43 3.15
CA PHE A 66 5.54 7.41 2.13
C PHE A 66 6.61 6.34 2.28
N PHE A 67 7.12 6.21 3.49
CA PHE A 67 8.12 5.19 3.81
C PHE A 67 7.42 3.97 4.38
N PHE A 68 7.81 2.81 3.89
CA PHE A 68 7.32 1.55 4.44
C PHE A 68 8.52 0.79 5.01
N SER A 69 8.48 0.52 6.31
CA SER A 69 9.59 -0.16 6.96
C SER A 69 9.47 -1.67 6.79
N LEU A 70 10.54 -2.28 6.31
CA LEU A 70 10.58 -3.72 6.14
C LEU A 70 11.13 -4.39 7.39
N SER A 71 10.80 -5.67 7.57
CA SER A 71 11.31 -6.42 8.71
C SER A 71 12.83 -6.54 8.68
N SER A 72 13.44 -6.41 7.52
CA SER A 72 14.90 -6.41 7.39
C SER A 72 15.57 -5.17 7.94
N GLY A 73 14.80 -4.14 8.24
CA GLY A 73 15.35 -2.84 8.64
C GLY A 73 15.49 -1.88 7.48
N LYS A 74 15.31 -2.36 6.25
CA LYS A 74 15.33 -1.46 5.10
C LYS A 74 13.97 -0.79 4.97
N VAL A 75 13.90 0.21 4.11
CA VAL A 75 12.70 1.02 3.95
C VAL A 75 12.39 1.15 2.46
N ILE A 76 11.13 1.08 2.12
CA ILE A 76 10.69 1.39 0.76
C ILE A 76 10.24 2.85 0.77
N ASP A 77 10.85 3.65 -0.10
CA ASP A 77 10.48 5.06 -0.25
C ASP A 77 9.44 5.16 -1.36
N GLY A 78 8.19 5.34 -0.98
CA GLY A 78 7.09 5.39 -1.92
C GLY A 78 7.09 6.62 -2.80
N ASN A 79 7.91 7.63 -2.50
CA ASN A 79 8.05 8.80 -3.35
C ASN A 79 9.09 8.60 -4.46
N ASP A 80 9.89 7.54 -4.35
CA ASP A 80 10.97 7.29 -5.29
C ASP A 80 10.55 6.10 -6.16
N HIS A 81 10.00 6.38 -7.33
CA HIS A 81 9.49 5.34 -8.23
C HIS A 81 8.37 4.52 -7.61
N GLY A 82 7.59 5.15 -6.75
CA GLY A 82 6.47 4.47 -6.10
C GLY A 82 5.22 4.48 -6.95
N ASN A 83 4.13 4.01 -6.36
CA ASN A 83 2.85 3.95 -7.04
C ASN A 83 1.75 4.45 -6.09
N GLU A 84 0.51 4.18 -6.47
CA GLU A 84 -0.64 4.70 -5.74
C GLU A 84 -0.83 4.06 -4.38
N ALA A 85 -0.14 2.95 -4.10
CA ALA A 85 -0.25 2.32 -2.79
C ALA A 85 0.17 3.27 -1.66
N ARG A 86 1.03 4.25 -1.97
CA ARG A 86 1.46 5.22 -0.96
C ARG A 86 0.31 6.06 -0.42
N TRP A 87 -0.81 6.11 -1.13
CA TRP A 87 -1.96 6.90 -0.68
C TRP A 87 -2.91 6.14 0.24
N ILE A 88 -2.63 4.84 0.51
CA ILE A 88 -3.50 4.07 1.40
C ILE A 88 -3.33 4.59 2.81
N ASN A 89 -4.42 4.96 3.44
CA ASN A 89 -4.39 5.56 4.77
C ASN A 89 -4.31 4.51 5.87
N HIS A 90 -3.96 4.95 7.07
CA HIS A 90 -3.84 4.08 8.23
C HIS A 90 -5.19 3.89 8.92
N ALA A 91 -5.40 2.72 9.49
CA ALA A 91 -6.50 2.48 10.43
C ALA A 91 -6.09 1.40 11.41
N CYS A 92 -6.55 1.54 12.65
CA CYS A 92 -6.27 0.54 13.66
C CYS A 92 -7.17 -0.68 13.51
N GLU A 93 -8.31 -0.53 12.85
CA GLU A 93 -9.18 -1.66 12.50
C GLU A 93 -9.31 -1.68 10.98
N PRO A 94 -8.29 -2.16 10.30
CA PRO A 94 -8.21 -2.01 8.85
C PRO A 94 -8.94 -3.12 8.10
N ASN A 95 -9.20 -2.87 6.82
CA ASN A 95 -9.73 -3.91 5.94
C ASN A 95 -8.65 -4.55 5.06
N CYS A 96 -7.43 -4.05 5.16
CA CYS A 96 -6.30 -4.59 4.43
C CYS A 96 -5.17 -4.90 5.39
N GLU A 97 -4.21 -5.68 4.91
CA GLU A 97 -2.99 -5.97 5.67
C GLU A 97 -1.82 -5.98 4.69
N SER A 98 -0.64 -5.69 5.21
CA SER A 98 0.56 -5.71 4.39
C SER A 98 1.30 -7.01 4.61
N SER A 99 1.88 -7.52 3.55
CA SER A 99 2.61 -8.77 3.59
C SER A 99 3.91 -8.62 2.80
N GLU A 100 5.02 -9.05 3.41
CA GLU A 100 6.29 -9.09 2.70
C GLU A 100 6.38 -10.42 2.01
N GLY A 101 6.24 -10.49 0.75
CA GLY A 101 6.33 -11.75 0.03
C GLY A 101 7.61 -12.51 0.33
N LYS A 102 7.78 -13.62 -0.32
CA LYS A 102 8.97 -14.43 -0.17
C LYS A 102 10.22 -13.60 -0.41
N GLY A 103 11.20 -13.76 0.41
CA GLY A 103 12.45 -13.05 0.29
C GLY A 103 12.47 -11.68 0.95
N GLY A 104 11.33 -11.22 1.43
CA GLY A 104 11.26 -9.96 2.18
C GLY A 104 11.65 -8.73 1.41
N LYS A 105 11.55 -8.77 0.07
CA LYS A 105 11.96 -7.66 -0.77
C LYS A 105 10.79 -6.86 -1.30
N ARG A 106 9.61 -7.45 -1.33
CA ARG A 106 8.44 -6.80 -1.88
C ARG A 106 7.31 -6.83 -0.87
N VAL A 107 6.52 -5.79 -0.87
CA VAL A 107 5.39 -5.70 0.04
C VAL A 107 4.12 -5.63 -0.79
N TYR A 108 3.15 -6.43 -0.41
CA TYR A 108 1.85 -6.44 -1.07
C TYR A 108 0.79 -6.07 -0.07
N ILE A 109 -0.23 -5.39 -0.55
CA ILE A 109 -1.40 -5.05 0.27
C ILE A 109 -2.49 -6.04 -0.10
N LEU A 110 -2.97 -6.76 0.90
CA LEU A 110 -3.95 -7.83 0.73
C LEU A 110 -5.27 -7.45 1.38
N ALA A 111 -6.35 -7.96 0.83
CA ALA A 111 -7.65 -7.79 1.47
C ALA A 111 -7.73 -8.70 2.69
N LYS A 112 -7.93 -8.12 3.84
CA LYS A 112 -8.03 -8.86 5.10
C LYS A 112 -9.39 -9.52 5.26
N ARG A 113 -10.38 -8.99 4.59
CA ARG A 113 -11.73 -9.50 4.53
C ARG A 113 -12.30 -9.12 3.18
N GLU A 114 -13.50 -9.54 2.90
CA GLU A 114 -14.18 -9.06 1.70
C GLU A 114 -14.40 -7.55 1.84
N ILE A 115 -14.11 -6.81 0.79
CA ILE A 115 -14.23 -5.36 0.78
C ILE A 115 -15.25 -4.98 -0.28
N LYS A 116 -16.20 -4.15 0.10
CA LYS A 116 -17.25 -3.75 -0.83
C LYS A 116 -16.76 -2.62 -1.72
N ARG A 117 -17.30 -2.55 -2.91
CA ARG A 117 -17.00 -1.46 -3.82
C ARG A 117 -17.25 -0.14 -3.11
N GLY A 118 -16.30 0.77 -3.22
CA GLY A 118 -16.40 2.10 -2.64
C GLY A 118 -15.85 2.23 -1.24
N GLU A 119 -15.53 1.12 -0.56
CA GLU A 119 -14.89 1.24 0.75
C GLU A 119 -13.47 1.76 0.58
N GLU A 120 -13.04 2.59 1.51
CA GLU A 120 -11.66 3.05 1.50
C GLU A 120 -10.76 1.94 2.01
N LEU A 121 -9.66 1.70 1.30
CA LEU A 121 -8.67 0.69 1.71
C LEU A 121 -7.79 1.31 2.76
N LYS A 122 -7.53 0.57 3.85
CA LYS A 122 -6.68 1.04 4.94
C LYS A 122 -5.95 -0.15 5.52
N TYR A 123 -4.76 0.08 6.02
CA TYR A 123 -4.04 -0.97 6.75
C TYR A 123 -3.35 -0.35 7.96
N ASP A 124 -2.96 -1.22 8.90
CA ASP A 124 -2.27 -0.76 10.10
C ASP A 124 -0.80 -0.62 9.74
N TYR A 125 -0.32 0.61 9.73
CA TYR A 125 1.06 0.90 9.33
C TYR A 125 2.10 0.22 10.19
N GLY A 126 1.74 -0.13 11.42
CA GLY A 126 2.67 -0.74 12.34
C GLY A 126 2.69 -2.26 12.33
N LEU A 127 1.85 -2.89 11.48
CA LEU A 127 1.74 -4.34 11.48
C LEU A 127 2.07 -4.93 10.11
N ILE A 128 3.05 -5.82 10.07
CA ILE A 128 3.43 -6.55 8.87
C ILE A 128 3.17 -8.01 9.11
N ILE A 129 2.44 -8.65 8.20
CA ILE A 129 2.13 -10.06 8.30
C ILE A 129 3.15 -10.85 7.49
N ASP A 130 3.75 -11.85 8.11
CA ASP A 130 4.69 -12.71 7.40
C ASP A 130 3.91 -13.76 6.62
N ASP A 131 4.33 -14.00 5.42
CA ASP A 131 3.72 -15.04 4.60
C ASP A 131 4.39 -16.36 4.76
#